data_d04ee433c8a86f09b24f2f5c95d5fb46
#
_entry.id   d04ee433c8a86f09b24f2f5c95d5fb46
#
_cell.length_a   1.000
_cell.length_b   1.000
_cell.length_c   1.000
_cell.angle_alpha   90.00
_cell.angle_beta   90.00
_cell.angle_gamma   90.00
#
_symmetry.space_group_name_H-M   'P 1'
#
loop_
_entity.id
_entity.type
_entity.pdbx_description
1 polymer ?
#
loop_
_entity_poly.entity_id
_entity_poly.type
_entity_poly.pdbx_seq_one_letter_code
_entity_poly.pdbx_strand_id
1 'polypeptide(L)'
;MKKKSSYRIFLLLLLAAISSCTTPYNYKTNGFENAIVIEAAITNQLKNQEIKLSRTYKFEEEGPIFESGAVVSVKDNLGTVYGFDEKNGIYISASEFKAVPGRTYQLHIKTKDGKSYSSTIEKLTTETNLEDITSNVTTKEGVLGVEIKAKSYDPTNSSKYYRYEYDETYKVIAPKWSPYEAIAIPKNTGIAPGDLIIQQRTKEARVCYSTKKSDHITLTSTNDLLEDRVDFQVRFIPSTDYIIANRYSILVKQFVQNLSAFTFYQTLSKISGSESLLSQNQPGFLSGNIKSDTDSSEKVIGFFDVTAYSEKRIFFNFSDIFPKEKVPSYPYDCPLVLNENQAKEHIFLYCFESDRVPQCFGDTAYGGINLGRSVYFGGYNFLGRVPDNGTISLEIYNTECGDCTSFSSNIKPLFWID
;
A
#
# COMPACT_ATOMS: atom_id res chain seq x y z
N MET A 1 -20.71 18.36 61.20
CA MET A 1 -21.33 17.36 60.33
C MET A 1 -21.74 17.86 58.91
N LYS A 2 -21.59 19.16 58.57
CA LYS A 2 -22.02 19.70 57.25
C LYS A 2 -21.01 19.49 56.08
N LYS A 3 -19.71 19.28 56.34
CA LYS A 3 -18.69 19.12 55.27
C LYS A 3 -18.73 17.78 54.51
N LYS A 4 -19.18 16.69 55.14
CA LYS A 4 -19.26 15.37 54.48
C LYS A 4 -20.40 15.22 53.46
N SER A 5 -21.48 16.02 53.61
CA SER A 5 -22.62 16.00 52.69
C SER A 5 -22.28 16.69 51.37
N SER A 6 -21.54 17.81 51.43
CA SER A 6 -21.12 18.56 50.22
C SER A 6 -20.20 17.77 49.32
N TYR A 7 -19.32 16.96 49.88
CA TYR A 7 -18.40 16.10 49.12
C TYR A 7 -19.13 14.97 48.39
N ARG A 8 -20.17 14.41 49.00
CA ARG A 8 -21.00 13.37 48.35
C ARG A 8 -21.84 13.93 47.19
N ILE A 9 -22.34 15.15 47.33
CA ILE A 9 -23.07 15.82 46.24
C ILE A 9 -22.13 16.18 45.10
N PHE A 10 -20.91 16.63 45.36
CA PHE A 10 -19.91 16.94 44.37
C PHE A 10 -19.46 15.67 43.64
N LEU A 11 -19.28 14.53 44.33
CA LEU A 11 -18.93 13.25 43.72
C LEU A 11 -20.05 12.68 42.83
N LEU A 12 -21.31 12.86 43.22
CA LEU A 12 -22.50 12.49 42.43
C LEU A 12 -22.64 13.34 41.16
N LEU A 13 -22.35 14.66 41.24
CA LEU A 13 -22.34 15.53 40.09
C LEU A 13 -21.18 15.22 39.13
N LEU A 14 -20.02 14.80 39.65
CA LEU A 14 -18.88 14.37 38.85
C LEU A 14 -19.16 13.04 38.14
N LEU A 15 -19.82 12.10 38.81
CA LEU A 15 -20.25 10.84 38.19
C LEU A 15 -21.32 11.05 37.09
N ALA A 16 -22.25 12.01 37.28
CA ALA A 16 -23.25 12.35 36.28
C ALA A 16 -22.66 13.04 35.05
N ALA A 17 -21.53 13.75 35.19
CA ALA A 17 -20.83 14.37 34.06
C ALA A 17 -20.07 13.34 33.17
N ILE A 18 -19.74 12.16 33.71
CA ILE A 18 -19.01 11.10 32.96
C ILE A 18 -19.98 10.19 32.17
N SER A 19 -21.28 10.23 32.47
CA SER A 19 -22.32 9.47 31.75
C SER A 19 -22.88 10.18 30.50
N SER A 20 -22.16 11.16 29.95
CA SER A 20 -22.50 11.75 28.67
C SER A 20 -22.35 10.69 27.58
N CYS A 21 -23.46 10.07 27.17
CA CYS A 21 -23.53 9.23 25.98
C CYS A 21 -23.10 10.07 24.77
N THR A 22 -21.91 9.85 24.24
CA THR A 22 -21.55 10.31 22.92
C THR A 22 -22.28 9.43 21.91
N THR A 23 -23.45 9.88 21.45
CA THR A 23 -24.05 9.29 20.25
C THR A 23 -23.13 9.63 19.08
N PRO A 24 -22.73 8.64 18.26
CA PRO A 24 -21.98 8.93 17.05
C PRO A 24 -22.81 9.90 16.20
N TYR A 25 -22.27 11.10 15.98
CA TYR A 25 -22.89 12.07 15.11
C TYR A 25 -22.77 11.57 13.67
N ASN A 26 -23.88 11.13 13.09
CA ASN A 26 -23.94 10.81 11.68
C ASN A 26 -23.82 12.11 10.87
N TYR A 27 -22.58 12.44 10.52
CA TYR A 27 -22.29 13.56 9.66
C TYR A 27 -22.86 13.26 8.26
N LYS A 28 -24.03 13.79 7.96
CA LYS A 28 -24.58 13.77 6.60
C LYS A 28 -23.88 14.88 5.82
N THR A 29 -23.03 14.53 4.90
CA THR A 29 -22.45 15.47 3.93
C THR A 29 -23.57 16.03 3.05
N ASN A 30 -24.08 17.22 3.42
CA ASN A 30 -24.97 17.95 2.54
C ASN A 30 -24.12 18.55 1.41
N GLY A 31 -24.41 18.14 0.16
CA GLY A 31 -23.73 18.67 -1.02
C GLY A 31 -22.68 17.73 -1.65
N PHE A 32 -22.79 16.40 -1.41
CA PHE A 32 -21.99 15.44 -2.17
C PHE A 32 -22.30 15.52 -3.66
N GLU A 33 -21.28 15.73 -4.46
CA GLU A 33 -21.36 15.79 -5.92
C GLU A 33 -20.69 14.55 -6.52
N ASN A 34 -21.46 13.75 -7.24
CA ASN A 34 -20.98 12.56 -7.91
C ASN A 34 -20.24 12.93 -9.21
N ALA A 35 -19.00 13.40 -9.08
CA ALA A 35 -18.16 13.79 -10.20
C ALA A 35 -17.37 12.59 -10.73
N ILE A 36 -17.16 12.56 -12.05
CA ILE A 36 -16.24 11.58 -12.65
C ILE A 36 -14.79 11.97 -12.32
N VAL A 37 -13.98 10.95 -11.98
CA VAL A 37 -12.54 11.07 -11.73
C VAL A 37 -11.79 10.30 -12.80
N ILE A 38 -10.89 10.96 -13.50
CA ILE A 38 -10.17 10.44 -14.67
C ILE A 38 -8.66 10.53 -14.39
N GLU A 39 -8.02 9.37 -14.19
CA GLU A 39 -6.58 9.23 -14.10
C GLU A 39 -6.05 8.73 -15.46
N ALA A 40 -5.48 9.62 -16.26
CA ALA A 40 -5.08 9.30 -17.62
C ALA A 40 -3.67 9.82 -17.91
N ALA A 41 -2.76 8.90 -18.20
CA ALA A 41 -1.42 9.26 -18.66
C ALA A 41 -0.97 8.30 -19.76
N ILE A 42 -0.40 8.85 -20.83
CA ILE A 42 0.34 8.07 -21.84
C ILE A 42 1.81 8.49 -21.83
N THR A 43 2.68 7.53 -22.06
CA THR A 43 4.12 7.72 -21.95
C THR A 43 4.84 7.37 -23.25
N ASN A 44 6.12 7.71 -23.34
CA ASN A 44 7.03 7.29 -24.43
C ASN A 44 7.51 5.81 -24.30
N GLN A 45 6.99 5.05 -23.34
CA GLN A 45 7.23 3.61 -23.27
C GLN A 45 6.30 2.85 -24.20
N LEU A 46 6.86 1.94 -24.99
CA LEU A 46 6.06 0.99 -25.79
C LEU A 46 5.47 -0.07 -24.85
N LYS A 47 4.21 0.09 -24.53
CA LYS A 47 3.45 -0.79 -23.64
C LYS A 47 1.96 -0.63 -23.86
N ASN A 48 1.16 -1.48 -23.23
CA ASN A 48 -0.25 -1.18 -23.06
C ASN A 48 -0.39 -0.02 -22.07
N GLN A 49 -0.94 1.10 -22.53
CA GLN A 49 -1.19 2.28 -21.69
C GLN A 49 -2.46 2.06 -20.87
N GLU A 50 -2.52 2.66 -19.68
CA GLU A 50 -3.64 2.46 -18.74
C GLU A 50 -4.33 3.77 -18.42
N ILE A 51 -5.67 3.75 -18.36
CA ILE A 51 -6.53 4.85 -17.93
C ILE A 51 -7.50 4.31 -16.90
N LYS A 52 -7.70 5.06 -15.81
CA LYS A 52 -8.65 4.67 -14.77
C LYS A 52 -9.78 5.67 -14.72
N LEU A 53 -10.99 5.14 -14.65
CA LEU A 53 -12.20 5.91 -14.50
C LEU A 53 -12.90 5.50 -13.21
N SER A 54 -13.20 6.49 -12.36
CA SER A 54 -13.95 6.27 -11.13
C SER A 54 -14.87 7.45 -10.85
N ARG A 55 -15.64 7.34 -9.77
CA ARG A 55 -16.49 8.41 -9.28
C ARG A 55 -16.04 8.86 -7.91
N THR A 56 -16.25 10.12 -7.58
CA THR A 56 -16.14 10.57 -6.19
C THR A 56 -17.09 9.74 -5.33
N TYR A 57 -16.73 9.48 -4.10
CA TYR A 57 -17.52 8.70 -3.16
C TYR A 57 -17.62 9.43 -1.81
N LYS A 58 -18.63 9.10 -1.03
CA LYS A 58 -18.80 9.67 0.31
C LYS A 58 -17.81 9.05 1.26
N PHE A 59 -17.43 9.81 2.29
CA PHE A 59 -16.49 9.33 3.32
C PHE A 59 -16.97 8.05 4.04
N GLU A 60 -18.28 7.83 4.07
CA GLU A 60 -18.89 6.63 4.67
C GLU A 60 -18.90 5.40 3.76
N GLU A 61 -18.49 5.54 2.49
CA GLU A 61 -18.45 4.46 1.50
C GLU A 61 -17.06 3.81 1.45
N GLU A 62 -17.03 2.49 1.20
CA GLU A 62 -15.76 1.74 1.09
C GLU A 62 -15.09 1.93 -0.28
N GLY A 63 -14.36 3.03 -0.44
CA GLY A 63 -13.50 3.27 -1.59
C GLY A 63 -14.20 3.75 -2.88
N PRO A 64 -13.43 4.03 -3.94
CA PRO A 64 -13.95 4.59 -5.18
C PRO A 64 -14.79 3.58 -5.97
N ILE A 65 -15.90 4.05 -6.54
CA ILE A 65 -16.72 3.28 -7.47
C ILE A 65 -16.11 3.45 -8.87
N PHE A 66 -15.73 2.35 -9.50
CA PHE A 66 -15.22 2.39 -10.86
C PHE A 66 -16.32 2.65 -11.90
N GLU A 67 -16.02 3.47 -12.89
CA GLU A 67 -16.90 3.73 -14.02
C GLU A 67 -16.71 2.65 -15.09
N SER A 68 -17.68 1.73 -15.20
CA SER A 68 -17.61 0.58 -16.10
C SER A 68 -18.43 0.79 -17.37
N GLY A 69 -18.01 0.13 -18.45
CA GLY A 69 -18.74 0.13 -19.73
C GLY A 69 -18.57 1.41 -20.53
N ALA A 70 -17.55 2.22 -20.25
CA ALA A 70 -17.23 3.39 -21.07
C ALA A 70 -16.45 2.97 -22.33
N VAL A 71 -16.59 3.74 -23.38
CA VAL A 71 -15.73 3.68 -24.58
C VAL A 71 -14.63 4.71 -24.39
N VAL A 72 -13.38 4.25 -24.30
CA VAL A 72 -12.20 5.09 -24.07
C VAL A 72 -11.27 5.00 -25.26
N SER A 73 -10.79 6.13 -25.74
CA SER A 73 -9.84 6.21 -26.85
C SER A 73 -8.93 7.43 -26.73
N VAL A 74 -7.71 7.30 -27.26
CA VAL A 74 -6.78 8.40 -27.48
C VAL A 74 -6.61 8.56 -28.98
N LYS A 75 -6.70 9.79 -29.49
CA LYS A 75 -6.50 10.10 -30.90
C LYS A 75 -5.28 10.98 -31.06
N ASP A 76 -4.43 10.68 -32.05
CA ASP A 76 -3.30 11.53 -32.40
C ASP A 76 -3.63 12.50 -33.55
N ASN A 77 -2.74 13.48 -33.80
CA ASN A 77 -2.90 14.46 -34.85
C ASN A 77 -2.77 13.89 -36.28
N LEU A 78 -2.35 12.64 -36.43
CA LEU A 78 -2.32 11.95 -37.74
C LEU A 78 -3.61 11.14 -37.98
N GLY A 79 -4.56 11.18 -37.05
CA GLY A 79 -5.84 10.49 -37.16
C GLY A 79 -5.82 9.05 -36.65
N THR A 80 -4.69 8.56 -36.09
CA THR A 80 -4.65 7.24 -35.46
C THR A 80 -5.48 7.26 -34.17
N VAL A 81 -6.32 6.24 -34.01
CA VAL A 81 -7.15 6.06 -32.81
C VAL A 81 -6.67 4.82 -32.05
N TYR A 82 -6.30 5.01 -30.80
CA TYR A 82 -5.90 3.97 -29.87
C TYR A 82 -7.09 3.70 -28.95
N GLY A 83 -7.76 2.56 -29.15
CA GLY A 83 -8.87 2.10 -28.31
C GLY A 83 -8.38 1.43 -27.04
N PHE A 84 -9.21 1.48 -25.99
CA PHE A 84 -8.92 0.88 -24.70
C PHE A 84 -10.04 -0.08 -24.30
N ASP A 85 -9.68 -1.26 -23.84
CA ASP A 85 -10.59 -2.30 -23.35
C ASP A 85 -10.66 -2.28 -21.83
N GLU A 86 -11.85 -2.43 -21.27
CA GLU A 86 -12.05 -2.48 -19.83
C GLU A 86 -11.60 -3.81 -19.24
N LYS A 87 -10.84 -3.74 -18.16
CA LYS A 87 -10.49 -4.87 -17.32
C LYS A 87 -10.55 -4.47 -15.84
N ASN A 88 -11.59 -4.90 -15.13
CA ASN A 88 -11.78 -4.62 -13.69
C ASN A 88 -11.75 -3.11 -13.36
N GLY A 89 -12.44 -2.28 -14.13
CA GLY A 89 -12.51 -0.83 -13.93
C GLY A 89 -11.28 -0.04 -14.36
N ILE A 90 -10.28 -0.72 -14.93
CA ILE A 90 -9.12 -0.10 -15.59
C ILE A 90 -9.28 -0.29 -17.09
N TYR A 91 -9.02 0.74 -17.87
CA TYR A 91 -9.06 0.74 -19.32
C TYR A 91 -7.64 0.59 -19.84
N ILE A 92 -7.36 -0.53 -20.53
CA ILE A 92 -6.04 -0.89 -21.04
C ILE A 92 -6.08 -0.80 -22.56
N SER A 93 -5.08 -0.15 -23.17
CA SER A 93 -5.05 -0.03 -24.65
C SER A 93 -5.03 -1.41 -25.31
N ALA A 94 -5.84 -1.59 -26.34
CA ALA A 94 -5.99 -2.86 -27.06
C ALA A 94 -4.68 -3.34 -27.71
N SER A 95 -3.76 -2.42 -27.98
CA SER A 95 -2.42 -2.70 -28.48
C SER A 95 -1.38 -1.85 -27.76
N GLU A 96 -0.14 -2.34 -27.73
CA GLU A 96 0.97 -1.52 -27.24
C GLU A 96 1.20 -0.32 -28.13
N PHE A 97 1.34 0.84 -27.52
CA PHE A 97 1.76 2.06 -28.23
C PHE A 97 2.54 2.98 -27.29
N LYS A 98 3.18 3.98 -27.87
CA LYS A 98 3.91 5.02 -27.12
C LYS A 98 3.60 6.40 -27.67
N ALA A 99 3.67 7.41 -26.82
CA ALA A 99 3.71 8.78 -27.25
C ALA A 99 5.03 9.07 -27.99
N VAL A 100 4.94 9.82 -29.08
CA VAL A 100 6.06 10.08 -30.00
C VAL A 100 6.32 11.59 -30.04
N PRO A 101 7.59 12.04 -29.99
CA PRO A 101 7.94 13.45 -30.14
C PRO A 101 7.33 14.06 -31.42
N GLY A 102 6.83 15.28 -31.33
CA GLY A 102 6.22 15.99 -32.43
C GLY A 102 4.76 15.63 -32.74
N ARG A 103 4.20 14.60 -32.09
CA ARG A 103 2.76 14.29 -32.14
C ARG A 103 2.02 14.95 -31.00
N THR A 104 0.72 15.18 -31.25
CA THR A 104 -0.22 15.61 -30.23
C THR A 104 -1.30 14.56 -30.05
N TYR A 105 -1.87 14.49 -28.85
CA TYR A 105 -2.81 13.46 -28.44
C TYR A 105 -3.99 14.10 -27.73
N GLN A 106 -5.17 13.53 -27.91
CA GLN A 106 -6.39 13.93 -27.22
C GLN A 106 -7.13 12.71 -26.70
N LEU A 107 -7.54 12.75 -25.45
CA LEU A 107 -8.36 11.73 -24.80
C LEU A 107 -9.84 11.98 -25.14
N HIS A 108 -10.56 10.89 -25.44
CA HIS A 108 -12.01 10.88 -25.62
C HIS A 108 -12.60 9.74 -24.80
N ILE A 109 -13.65 10.04 -24.04
CA ILE A 109 -14.39 9.08 -23.22
C ILE A 109 -15.87 9.25 -23.50
N LYS A 110 -16.58 8.13 -23.65
CA LYS A 110 -18.05 8.10 -23.68
C LYS A 110 -18.53 7.07 -22.67
N THR A 111 -19.19 7.52 -21.61
CA THR A 111 -19.74 6.66 -20.57
C THR A 111 -20.99 5.93 -21.03
N LYS A 112 -21.36 4.86 -20.30
CA LYS A 112 -22.52 4.03 -20.62
C LYS A 112 -23.85 4.80 -20.59
N ASP A 113 -23.95 5.84 -19.78
CA ASP A 113 -25.10 6.74 -19.70
C ASP A 113 -25.14 7.78 -20.82
N GLY A 114 -24.18 7.74 -21.76
CA GLY A 114 -24.15 8.57 -22.96
C GLY A 114 -23.41 9.90 -22.83
N LYS A 115 -22.86 10.22 -21.67
CA LYS A 115 -22.05 11.41 -21.47
C LYS A 115 -20.70 11.28 -22.18
N SER A 116 -20.20 12.38 -22.70
CA SER A 116 -18.92 12.43 -23.42
C SER A 116 -17.98 13.44 -22.79
N TYR A 117 -16.69 13.07 -22.75
CA TYR A 117 -15.63 13.89 -22.17
C TYR A 117 -14.44 13.91 -23.11
N SER A 118 -13.80 15.07 -23.21
CA SER A 118 -12.56 15.22 -23.96
C SER A 118 -11.52 16.03 -23.20
N SER A 119 -10.25 15.70 -23.42
CA SER A 119 -9.15 16.49 -22.89
C SER A 119 -8.80 17.65 -23.80
N THR A 120 -7.98 18.58 -23.30
CA THR A 120 -7.15 19.42 -24.16
C THR A 120 -6.20 18.57 -25.00
N ILE A 121 -5.68 19.15 -26.09
CA ILE A 121 -4.66 18.52 -26.91
C ILE A 121 -3.32 18.64 -26.20
N GLU A 122 -2.70 17.49 -25.91
CA GLU A 122 -1.42 17.40 -25.19
C GLU A 122 -0.32 16.86 -26.11
N LYS A 123 0.92 17.19 -25.81
CA LYS A 123 2.11 16.71 -26.53
C LYS A 123 3.09 16.07 -25.57
N LEU A 124 3.88 15.13 -26.08
CA LEU A 124 4.96 14.54 -25.30
C LEU A 124 5.94 15.63 -24.81
N THR A 125 6.22 15.61 -23.53
CA THR A 125 7.23 16.48 -22.92
C THR A 125 8.64 16.08 -23.36
N THR A 126 9.64 16.93 -23.10
CA THR A 126 11.03 16.64 -23.42
C THR A 126 11.50 15.35 -22.72
N GLU A 127 12.14 14.47 -23.47
CA GLU A 127 12.68 13.22 -22.93
C GLU A 127 13.93 13.50 -22.09
N THR A 128 13.82 13.37 -20.79
CA THR A 128 14.92 13.49 -19.83
C THR A 128 15.07 12.20 -19.07
N ASN A 129 16.20 11.54 -19.24
CA ASN A 129 16.46 10.26 -18.62
C ASN A 129 16.82 10.41 -17.14
N LEU A 130 16.36 9.46 -16.34
CA LEU A 130 16.82 9.24 -14.97
C LEU A 130 18.24 8.65 -15.02
N GLU A 131 19.25 9.51 -14.80
CA GLU A 131 20.68 9.14 -14.96
C GLU A 131 21.13 8.21 -13.85
N ASP A 132 20.76 8.54 -12.59
CA ASP A 132 21.18 7.77 -11.44
C ASP A 132 20.19 7.81 -10.29
N ILE A 133 20.25 6.76 -9.46
CA ILE A 133 19.58 6.68 -8.15
C ILE A 133 20.66 6.39 -7.11
N THR A 134 20.81 7.27 -6.15
CA THR A 134 21.77 7.09 -5.07
C THR A 134 21.09 6.81 -3.75
N SER A 135 21.71 5.97 -2.92
CA SER A 135 21.32 5.69 -1.54
C SER A 135 22.43 6.13 -0.59
N ASN A 136 22.16 7.12 0.25
CA ASN A 136 23.18 7.70 1.15
C ASN A 136 22.65 7.69 2.59
N VAL A 137 23.54 7.43 3.54
CA VAL A 137 23.22 7.61 4.96
C VAL A 137 23.13 9.09 5.28
N THR A 138 22.05 9.49 5.93
CA THR A 138 21.86 10.86 6.40
C THR A 138 21.03 10.89 7.67
N THR A 139 21.07 12.03 8.37
CA THR A 139 20.20 12.27 9.53
C THR A 139 19.23 13.38 9.18
N LYS A 140 17.95 13.08 9.21
CA LYS A 140 16.85 14.01 8.94
C LYS A 140 16.04 14.23 10.21
N GLU A 141 15.92 15.46 10.67
CA GLU A 141 15.18 15.81 11.91
C GLU A 141 15.58 14.97 13.12
N GLY A 142 16.87 14.65 13.24
CA GLY A 142 17.43 13.82 14.31
C GLY A 142 17.29 12.30 14.10
N VAL A 143 16.66 11.83 13.02
CA VAL A 143 16.49 10.43 12.69
C VAL A 143 17.54 9.99 11.69
N LEU A 144 18.37 9.01 12.06
CA LEU A 144 19.31 8.36 11.16
C LEU A 144 18.54 7.50 10.14
N GLY A 145 18.92 7.57 8.88
CA GLY A 145 18.23 6.80 7.83
C GLY A 145 19.01 6.78 6.52
N VAL A 146 18.41 6.14 5.52
CA VAL A 146 18.89 6.16 4.14
C VAL A 146 18.02 7.10 3.31
N GLU A 147 18.68 8.07 2.68
CA GLU A 147 18.08 8.97 1.70
C GLU A 147 18.28 8.39 0.30
N ILE A 148 17.19 8.29 -0.47
CA ILE A 148 17.23 7.84 -1.85
C ILE A 148 16.93 9.04 -2.74
N LYS A 149 17.89 9.38 -3.60
CA LYS A 149 17.80 10.52 -4.50
C LYS A 149 17.76 10.10 -5.96
N ALA A 150 16.90 10.77 -6.71
CA ALA A 150 16.86 10.73 -8.16
C ALA A 150 17.76 11.82 -8.75
N LYS A 151 18.55 11.45 -9.76
CA LYS A 151 19.42 12.37 -10.48
C LYS A 151 19.11 12.34 -11.96
N SER A 152 18.88 13.50 -12.55
CA SER A 152 18.68 13.66 -13.98
C SER A 152 19.20 15.02 -14.45
N TYR A 153 19.49 15.12 -15.75
CA TYR A 153 19.96 16.34 -16.36
C TYR A 153 19.39 16.50 -17.75
N ASP A 154 18.81 17.66 -18.03
CA ASP A 154 18.38 18.06 -19.38
C ASP A 154 19.31 19.20 -19.89
N PRO A 155 20.26 18.88 -20.77
CA PRO A 155 21.16 19.89 -21.32
C PRO A 155 20.46 20.93 -22.20
N THR A 156 19.23 20.63 -22.66
CA THR A 156 18.43 21.59 -23.45
C THR A 156 17.73 22.62 -22.58
N ASN A 157 17.71 22.41 -21.25
CA ASN A 157 17.06 23.25 -20.26
C ASN A 157 15.56 23.49 -20.53
N SER A 158 14.89 22.52 -21.14
CA SER A 158 13.49 22.60 -21.55
C SER A 158 12.52 21.80 -20.65
N SER A 159 13.04 20.76 -19.94
CA SER A 159 12.30 20.08 -18.88
C SER A 159 12.43 20.90 -17.60
N LYS A 160 11.33 21.13 -16.89
CA LYS A 160 11.38 21.98 -15.68
C LYS A 160 10.61 21.40 -14.53
N TYR A 161 9.73 20.46 -14.79
CA TYR A 161 8.78 19.97 -13.83
C TYR A 161 8.82 18.46 -13.83
N TYR A 162 8.93 17.86 -12.64
CA TYR A 162 9.12 16.43 -12.48
C TYR A 162 8.18 15.88 -11.42
N ARG A 163 7.58 14.73 -11.72
CA ARG A 163 6.81 13.92 -10.78
C ARG A 163 7.48 12.56 -10.63
N TYR A 164 7.55 12.09 -9.38
CA TYR A 164 8.15 10.80 -9.06
C TYR A 164 7.13 9.87 -8.43
N GLU A 165 7.22 8.61 -8.79
CA GLU A 165 6.60 7.48 -8.13
C GLU A 165 7.68 6.43 -7.85
N TYR A 166 7.43 5.53 -6.93
CA TYR A 166 8.32 4.40 -6.73
C TYR A 166 7.55 3.14 -6.34
N ASP A 167 8.14 1.97 -6.69
CA ASP A 167 7.74 0.68 -6.18
C ASP A 167 8.89 0.16 -5.32
N GLU A 168 8.69 0.07 -4.01
CA GLU A 168 9.65 -0.51 -3.08
C GLU A 168 9.32 -1.98 -2.81
N THR A 169 10.34 -2.84 -2.87
CA THR A 169 10.23 -4.26 -2.60
C THR A 169 11.29 -4.67 -1.61
N TYR A 170 10.91 -5.40 -0.58
CA TYR A 170 11.84 -5.82 0.46
C TYR A 170 11.66 -7.27 0.84
N LYS A 171 12.76 -7.90 1.27
CA LYS A 171 12.84 -9.28 1.71
C LYS A 171 12.48 -9.38 3.18
N VAL A 172 11.53 -10.23 3.50
CA VAL A 172 11.11 -10.55 4.87
C VAL A 172 11.57 -11.96 5.21
N ILE A 173 12.16 -12.15 6.39
CA ILE A 173 12.60 -13.46 6.88
C ILE A 173 11.92 -13.73 8.21
N ALA A 174 11.05 -14.75 8.25
CA ALA A 174 10.35 -15.14 9.47
C ALA A 174 11.35 -15.62 10.56
N PRO A 175 11.45 -14.95 11.72
CA PRO A 175 12.50 -15.21 12.72
C PRO A 175 12.29 -16.52 13.47
N LYS A 176 11.07 -17.05 13.48
CA LYS A 176 10.66 -18.26 14.19
C LYS A 176 10.16 -19.34 13.23
N TRP A 177 10.68 -19.36 12.02
CA TRP A 177 10.35 -20.40 11.05
C TRP A 177 10.93 -21.76 11.47
N SER A 178 10.17 -22.82 11.18
CA SER A 178 10.61 -24.22 11.35
C SER A 178 10.41 -25.00 10.04
N PRO A 179 11.29 -25.97 9.73
CA PRO A 179 11.10 -26.88 8.58
C PRO A 179 9.93 -27.84 8.79
N TYR A 180 9.34 -27.87 9.99
CA TYR A 180 8.20 -28.72 10.31
C TYR A 180 6.97 -27.86 10.60
N GLU A 181 5.81 -28.42 10.31
CA GLU A 181 4.51 -27.87 10.65
C GLU A 181 3.65 -28.91 11.36
N ALA A 182 2.75 -28.43 12.21
CA ALA A 182 1.79 -29.29 12.88
C ALA A 182 0.42 -29.16 12.20
N ILE A 183 -0.19 -30.29 11.87
CA ILE A 183 -1.54 -30.35 11.31
C ILE A 183 -2.45 -31.05 12.29
N ALA A 184 -3.52 -30.37 12.70
CA ALA A 184 -4.59 -30.97 13.50
C ALA A 184 -5.51 -31.81 12.60
N ILE A 185 -5.66 -33.10 12.89
CA ILE A 185 -6.59 -33.99 12.20
C ILE A 185 -7.82 -34.16 13.04
N PRO A 186 -9.00 -33.71 12.62
CA PRO A 186 -10.23 -33.93 13.34
C PRO A 186 -10.59 -35.43 13.31
N LYS A 187 -10.88 -36.04 14.45
CA LYS A 187 -11.50 -37.38 14.50
C LYS A 187 -12.99 -37.29 14.21
N ASN A 188 -13.44 -38.11 13.29
CA ASN A 188 -14.87 -38.19 12.90
C ASN A 188 -15.80 -38.74 14.00
N THR A 189 -15.34 -38.91 15.21
CA THR A 189 -16.06 -39.59 16.29
C THR A 189 -16.25 -38.72 17.54
N GLY A 190 -16.69 -37.51 17.42
CA GLY A 190 -17.40 -36.69 18.44
C GLY A 190 -16.94 -36.60 19.91
N ILE A 191 -15.96 -37.34 20.38
CA ILE A 191 -15.63 -37.45 21.83
C ILE A 191 -14.13 -37.44 22.15
N ALA A 192 -13.23 -37.53 21.20
CA ALA A 192 -11.79 -37.49 21.47
C ALA A 192 -11.12 -36.36 20.72
N PRO A 193 -10.11 -35.69 21.30
CA PRO A 193 -9.29 -34.75 20.56
C PRO A 193 -8.69 -35.44 19.32
N GLY A 194 -8.64 -34.71 18.20
CA GLY A 194 -7.98 -35.17 16.99
C GLY A 194 -6.49 -35.38 17.22
N ASP A 195 -5.84 -36.09 16.32
CA ASP A 195 -4.41 -36.26 16.37
C ASP A 195 -3.70 -35.04 15.82
N LEU A 196 -2.56 -34.69 16.41
CA LEU A 196 -1.65 -33.69 15.88
C LEU A 196 -0.55 -34.42 15.09
N ILE A 197 -0.47 -34.19 13.79
CA ILE A 197 0.59 -34.74 12.96
C ILE A 197 1.63 -33.66 12.72
N ILE A 198 2.86 -33.99 13.03
CA ILE A 198 4.01 -33.15 12.68
C ILE A 198 4.60 -33.69 11.39
N GLN A 199 4.63 -32.84 10.37
CA GLN A 199 5.18 -33.20 9.08
C GLN A 199 6.17 -32.15 8.59
N GLN A 200 7.00 -32.53 7.62
CA GLN A 200 7.89 -31.60 6.98
C GLN A 200 7.09 -30.58 6.17
N ARG A 201 7.43 -29.32 6.32
CA ARG A 201 6.81 -28.22 5.58
C ARG A 201 7.18 -28.30 4.11
N THR A 202 6.20 -28.25 3.23
CA THR A 202 6.40 -28.30 1.78
C THR A 202 6.35 -26.93 1.12
N LYS A 203 5.72 -25.95 1.81
CA LYS A 203 5.57 -24.58 1.32
C LYS A 203 6.70 -23.71 1.88
N GLU A 204 7.32 -22.90 1.03
CA GLU A 204 8.20 -21.84 1.50
C GLU A 204 7.39 -20.82 2.33
N ALA A 205 7.78 -20.65 3.55
CA ALA A 205 7.12 -19.75 4.51
C ALA A 205 8.13 -18.94 5.33
N ARG A 206 9.44 -19.17 5.11
CA ARG A 206 10.53 -18.47 5.80
C ARG A 206 10.88 -17.15 5.12
N VAL A 207 10.99 -17.19 3.78
CA VAL A 207 11.44 -16.05 2.97
C VAL A 207 10.30 -15.54 2.13
N CYS A 208 9.94 -14.31 2.34
CA CYS A 208 8.89 -13.62 1.58
C CYS A 208 9.39 -12.29 1.03
N TYR A 209 8.58 -11.72 0.14
CA TYR A 209 8.80 -10.44 -0.50
C TYR A 209 7.52 -9.60 -0.41
N SER A 210 7.64 -8.37 0.03
CA SER A 210 6.55 -7.40 0.00
C SER A 210 6.86 -6.30 -0.97
N THR A 211 5.88 -5.92 -1.80
CA THR A 211 5.99 -4.77 -2.70
C THR A 211 4.96 -3.72 -2.30
N LYS A 212 5.41 -2.48 -2.14
CA LYS A 212 4.59 -1.33 -1.82
C LYS A 212 4.84 -0.21 -2.83
N LYS A 213 3.79 0.41 -3.32
CA LYS A 213 3.88 1.58 -4.20
C LYS A 213 3.87 2.86 -3.36
N SER A 214 4.47 3.92 -3.90
CA SER A 214 4.31 5.25 -3.32
C SER A 214 2.83 5.65 -3.27
N ASP A 215 2.42 6.23 -2.16
CA ASP A 215 1.04 6.61 -1.85
C ASP A 215 0.82 8.13 -1.82
N HIS A 216 1.87 8.89 -2.08
CA HIS A 216 1.84 10.35 -2.09
C HIS A 216 2.43 10.91 -3.39
N ILE A 217 1.97 12.09 -3.77
CA ILE A 217 2.43 12.80 -4.97
C ILE A 217 3.75 13.50 -4.64
N THR A 218 4.83 13.03 -5.27
CA THR A 218 6.18 13.58 -5.09
C THR A 218 6.54 14.43 -6.31
N LEU A 219 6.80 15.71 -6.10
CA LEU A 219 7.07 16.69 -7.15
C LEU A 219 8.33 17.48 -6.88
N THR A 220 9.05 17.84 -7.93
CA THR A 220 10.12 18.82 -7.88
C THR A 220 10.17 19.66 -9.15
N SER A 221 10.79 20.83 -9.06
CA SER A 221 10.98 21.75 -10.18
C SER A 221 12.41 22.28 -10.19
N THR A 222 12.95 22.42 -11.39
CA THR A 222 14.23 23.08 -11.65
C THR A 222 14.02 24.48 -12.26
N ASN A 223 12.79 25.01 -12.24
CA ASN A 223 12.44 26.29 -12.87
C ASN A 223 13.29 27.46 -12.35
N ASP A 224 13.64 27.43 -11.07
CA ASP A 224 14.44 28.49 -10.42
C ASP A 224 15.94 28.20 -10.42
N LEU A 225 16.38 27.12 -11.09
CA LEU A 225 17.78 26.75 -11.22
C LEU A 225 18.36 27.24 -12.54
N LEU A 226 19.67 27.49 -12.54
CA LEU A 226 20.42 27.89 -13.74
C LEU A 226 20.45 26.79 -14.81
N GLU A 227 20.54 25.53 -14.36
CA GLU A 227 20.53 24.34 -15.20
C GLU A 227 19.35 23.47 -14.81
N ASP A 228 18.81 22.74 -15.77
CA ASP A 228 17.81 21.70 -15.52
C ASP A 228 18.49 20.43 -15.00
N ARG A 229 18.94 20.49 -13.77
CA ARG A 229 19.64 19.41 -13.06
C ARG A 229 18.90 19.06 -11.79
N VAL A 230 18.42 17.84 -11.73
CA VAL A 230 17.73 17.27 -10.57
C VAL A 230 18.73 16.50 -9.71
N ASP A 231 18.71 16.75 -8.40
CA ASP A 231 19.29 15.94 -7.32
C ASP A 231 18.27 15.97 -6.16
N PHE A 232 17.25 15.13 -6.26
CA PHE A 232 16.05 15.25 -5.44
C PHE A 232 15.76 14.00 -4.62
N GLN A 233 15.48 14.18 -3.31
CA GLN A 233 15.08 13.10 -2.41
C GLN A 233 13.68 12.59 -2.76
N VAL A 234 13.59 11.35 -3.25
CA VAL A 234 12.31 10.70 -3.56
C VAL A 234 11.81 9.85 -2.39
N ARG A 235 12.71 9.34 -1.54
CA ARG A 235 12.38 8.51 -0.40
C ARG A 235 13.37 8.70 0.73
N PHE A 236 12.91 8.71 1.98
CA PHE A 236 13.72 8.58 3.18
C PHE A 236 13.22 7.42 4.00
N ILE A 237 14.11 6.53 4.46
CA ILE A 237 13.77 5.36 5.25
C ILE A 237 14.59 5.41 6.53
N PRO A 238 13.95 5.48 7.72
CA PRO A 238 14.65 5.40 9.00
C PRO A 238 15.47 4.11 9.11
N SER A 239 16.65 4.18 9.73
CA SER A 239 17.51 3.02 9.97
C SER A 239 16.87 1.95 10.85
N THR A 240 15.78 2.28 11.54
CA THR A 240 15.01 1.39 12.40
C THR A 240 13.82 0.73 11.70
N ASP A 241 13.55 1.09 10.44
CA ASP A 241 12.43 0.53 9.70
C ASP A 241 12.73 -0.90 9.22
N TYR A 242 11.86 -1.84 9.53
CA TYR A 242 12.02 -3.27 9.22
C TYR A 242 12.10 -3.56 7.72
N ILE A 243 11.59 -2.68 6.85
CA ILE A 243 11.61 -2.89 5.40
C ILE A 243 13.03 -2.95 4.84
N ILE A 244 14.01 -2.34 5.53
CA ILE A 244 15.43 -2.41 5.16
C ILE A 244 16.24 -3.42 5.99
N ALA A 245 15.60 -4.20 6.89
CA ALA A 245 16.31 -5.15 7.76
C ALA A 245 17.11 -6.21 6.98
N ASN A 246 16.70 -6.51 5.77
CA ASN A 246 17.37 -7.45 4.86
C ASN A 246 17.71 -6.73 3.56
N ARG A 247 17.54 -7.43 2.44
CA ARG A 247 17.71 -6.84 1.10
C ARG A 247 16.49 -6.01 0.71
N TYR A 248 16.74 -4.82 0.22
CA TYR A 248 15.75 -3.86 -0.24
C TYR A 248 15.98 -3.49 -1.69
N SER A 249 14.92 -3.21 -2.41
CA SER A 249 14.93 -2.70 -3.79
C SER A 249 13.91 -1.58 -3.94
N ILE A 250 14.26 -0.56 -4.70
CA ILE A 250 13.35 0.49 -5.11
C ILE A 250 13.46 0.73 -6.62
N LEU A 251 12.31 0.71 -7.31
CA LEU A 251 12.16 1.18 -8.68
C LEU A 251 11.63 2.60 -8.63
N VAL A 252 12.46 3.57 -8.96
CA VAL A 252 12.04 4.97 -9.07
C VAL A 252 11.61 5.24 -10.50
N LYS A 253 10.45 5.88 -10.64
CA LYS A 253 9.80 6.26 -11.90
C LYS A 253 9.77 7.78 -11.99
N GLN A 254 10.30 8.33 -13.06
CA GLN A 254 10.31 9.76 -13.32
C GLN A 254 9.37 10.08 -14.47
N PHE A 255 8.54 11.08 -14.26
CA PHE A 255 7.65 11.67 -15.26
C PHE A 255 8.03 13.13 -15.47
N VAL A 256 8.38 13.51 -16.68
CA VAL A 256 8.61 14.91 -17.03
C VAL A 256 7.30 15.54 -17.37
N GLN A 257 6.89 16.59 -16.68
CA GLN A 257 5.57 17.20 -16.82
C GLN A 257 5.63 18.56 -17.49
N ASN A 258 4.53 18.96 -18.10
CA ASN A 258 4.32 20.36 -18.44
C ASN A 258 3.83 21.14 -17.20
N LEU A 259 3.85 22.46 -17.27
CA LEU A 259 3.44 23.32 -16.16
C LEU A 259 1.99 23.05 -15.71
N SER A 260 1.08 22.79 -16.64
CA SER A 260 -0.34 22.56 -16.32
C SER A 260 -0.52 21.26 -15.52
N ALA A 261 0.11 20.17 -15.95
CA ALA A 261 0.13 18.89 -15.22
C ALA A 261 0.76 19.06 -13.84
N PHE A 262 1.92 19.70 -13.77
CA PHE A 262 2.60 19.96 -12.50
C PHE A 262 1.73 20.75 -11.52
N THR A 263 1.09 21.83 -11.98
CA THR A 263 0.20 22.64 -11.16
C THR A 263 -1.02 21.85 -10.68
N PHE A 264 -1.60 21.02 -11.56
CA PHE A 264 -2.68 20.13 -11.20
C PHE A 264 -2.27 19.17 -10.07
N TYR A 265 -1.17 18.42 -10.24
CA TYR A 265 -0.68 17.48 -9.24
C TYR A 265 -0.22 18.18 -7.95
N GLN A 266 0.36 19.37 -8.03
CA GLN A 266 0.72 20.16 -6.86
C GLN A 266 -0.52 20.58 -6.05
N THR A 267 -1.59 20.99 -6.73
CA THR A 267 -2.84 21.34 -6.08
C THR A 267 -3.49 20.09 -5.46
N LEU A 268 -3.52 18.97 -6.19
CA LEU A 268 -4.03 17.70 -5.69
C LEU A 268 -3.26 17.23 -4.44
N SER A 269 -1.93 17.33 -4.45
CA SER A 269 -1.10 16.99 -3.29
C SER A 269 -1.40 17.85 -2.06
N LYS A 270 -1.65 19.14 -2.26
CA LYS A 270 -2.03 20.04 -1.14
C LYS A 270 -3.40 19.71 -0.57
N ILE A 271 -4.34 19.30 -1.41
CA ILE A 271 -5.70 18.91 -0.98
C ILE A 271 -5.64 17.59 -0.21
N SER A 272 -4.93 16.58 -0.73
CA SER A 272 -4.84 15.24 -0.13
C SER A 272 -3.98 15.21 1.14
N GLY A 273 -3.00 16.10 1.28
CA GLY A 273 -2.12 16.19 2.45
C GLY A 273 -2.66 17.05 3.60
N SER A 274 -3.79 17.72 3.41
CA SER A 274 -4.41 18.52 4.48
C SER A 274 -5.28 17.64 5.37
N GLU A 275 -4.67 16.94 6.33
CA GLU A 275 -5.38 16.21 7.41
C GLU A 275 -6.12 17.14 8.39
N SER A 276 -6.03 18.47 8.22
CA SER A 276 -6.68 19.44 9.09
C SER A 276 -8.09 19.73 8.61
N LEU A 277 -9.08 19.20 9.33
CA LEU A 277 -10.50 19.62 9.27
C LEU A 277 -10.73 21.12 9.49
N LEU A 278 -9.70 21.86 9.89
CA LEU A 278 -9.71 23.29 10.18
C LEU A 278 -8.98 24.14 9.13
N SER A 279 -8.55 23.55 8.01
CA SER A 279 -7.98 24.34 6.92
C SER A 279 -9.04 25.29 6.37
N GLN A 280 -8.88 26.58 6.62
CA GLN A 280 -9.78 27.66 6.21
C GLN A 280 -9.84 27.86 4.68
N ASN A 281 -9.00 27.19 3.94
CA ASN A 281 -9.02 27.12 2.48
C ASN A 281 -9.56 25.76 2.07
N GLN A 282 -10.88 25.61 1.95
CA GLN A 282 -11.43 24.61 1.06
C GLN A 282 -10.99 25.02 -0.35
N PRO A 283 -10.03 24.33 -1.00
CA PRO A 283 -9.75 24.60 -2.38
C PRO A 283 -11.04 24.34 -3.14
N GLY A 284 -11.41 25.29 -3.99
CA GLY A 284 -12.52 25.09 -4.91
C GLY A 284 -12.32 23.80 -5.72
N PHE A 285 -13.29 23.42 -6.50
CA PHE A 285 -13.25 22.27 -7.37
C PHE A 285 -11.92 22.23 -8.17
N LEU A 286 -11.18 21.10 -8.06
CA LEU A 286 -9.92 20.89 -8.79
C LEU A 286 -10.23 20.59 -10.27
N SER A 287 -10.17 21.59 -11.11
CA SER A 287 -10.33 21.45 -12.56
C SER A 287 -9.00 21.03 -13.18
N GLY A 288 -9.03 19.93 -13.95
CA GLY A 288 -7.93 19.52 -14.82
C GLY A 288 -8.10 20.02 -16.26
N ASN A 289 -7.53 19.26 -17.20
CA ASN A 289 -7.64 19.56 -18.64
C ASN A 289 -8.69 18.72 -19.37
N ILE A 290 -9.56 18.02 -18.63
CA ILE A 290 -10.65 17.22 -19.20
C ILE A 290 -11.98 17.90 -18.87
N LYS A 291 -12.87 17.97 -19.87
CA LYS A 291 -14.18 18.61 -19.75
C LYS A 291 -15.29 17.71 -20.29
N SER A 292 -16.50 17.89 -19.79
CA SER A 292 -17.68 17.29 -20.40
C SER A 292 -18.03 18.01 -21.69
N ASP A 293 -18.23 17.24 -22.78
CA ASP A 293 -18.68 17.72 -24.06
C ASP A 293 -20.20 17.85 -24.12
N THR A 294 -20.91 17.16 -23.20
CA THR A 294 -22.38 17.12 -23.16
C THR A 294 -22.98 18.14 -22.20
N ASP A 295 -22.28 18.49 -21.13
CA ASP A 295 -22.74 19.47 -20.13
C ASP A 295 -21.54 20.27 -19.60
N SER A 296 -21.43 21.51 -20.01
CA SER A 296 -20.36 22.43 -19.63
C SER A 296 -20.35 22.77 -18.11
N SER A 297 -21.45 22.50 -17.40
CA SER A 297 -21.56 22.71 -15.95
C SER A 297 -21.12 21.50 -15.14
N GLU A 298 -20.97 20.32 -15.79
CA GLU A 298 -20.55 19.10 -15.13
C GLU A 298 -19.09 19.20 -14.67
N LYS A 299 -18.87 18.87 -13.41
CA LYS A 299 -17.54 18.83 -12.82
C LYS A 299 -16.82 17.54 -13.15
N VAL A 300 -15.61 17.67 -13.70
CA VAL A 300 -14.73 16.56 -14.05
C VAL A 300 -13.41 16.73 -13.31
N ILE A 301 -13.04 15.76 -12.49
CA ILE A 301 -11.75 15.72 -11.78
C ILE A 301 -10.80 14.85 -12.59
N GLY A 302 -9.68 15.39 -13.02
CA GLY A 302 -8.68 14.58 -13.72
C GLY A 302 -7.82 15.38 -14.67
N PHE A 303 -6.71 14.78 -15.04
CA PHE A 303 -5.77 15.34 -15.99
C PHE A 303 -5.32 14.25 -16.96
N PHE A 304 -5.37 14.53 -18.24
CA PHE A 304 -4.76 13.72 -19.30
C PHE A 304 -3.34 14.22 -19.54
N ASP A 305 -2.35 13.41 -19.15
CA ASP A 305 -0.93 13.73 -19.25
C ASP A 305 -0.27 12.94 -20.39
N VAL A 306 0.56 13.62 -21.19
CA VAL A 306 1.40 13.00 -22.23
C VAL A 306 2.85 13.28 -21.88
N THR A 307 3.47 12.33 -21.17
CA THR A 307 4.66 12.58 -20.39
C THR A 307 5.84 11.71 -20.82
N ALA A 308 7.03 12.28 -20.88
CA ALA A 308 8.25 11.51 -21.00
C ALA A 308 8.51 10.78 -19.68
N TYR A 309 8.80 9.50 -19.79
CA TYR A 309 8.99 8.57 -18.68
C TYR A 309 10.36 7.93 -18.73
N SER A 310 10.97 7.81 -17.58
CA SER A 310 12.14 6.96 -17.39
C SER A 310 12.12 6.32 -16.00
N GLU A 311 12.75 5.16 -15.85
CA GLU A 311 12.80 4.44 -14.59
C GLU A 311 14.16 3.82 -14.34
N LYS A 312 14.51 3.67 -13.07
CA LYS A 312 15.73 3.00 -12.65
C LYS A 312 15.51 2.28 -11.33
N ARG A 313 16.10 1.07 -11.21
CA ARG A 313 16.02 0.25 -10.01
C ARG A 313 17.39 0.14 -9.35
N ILE A 314 17.39 0.25 -8.03
CA ILE A 314 18.57 -0.06 -7.22
C ILE A 314 18.24 -1.12 -6.18
N PHE A 315 19.29 -1.75 -5.65
CA PHE A 315 19.26 -2.70 -4.56
C PHE A 315 20.33 -2.35 -3.54
N PHE A 316 20.05 -2.64 -2.28
CA PHE A 316 21.07 -2.63 -1.23
C PHE A 316 20.70 -3.59 -0.10
N ASN A 317 21.69 -3.97 0.71
CA ASN A 317 21.46 -4.69 1.96
C ASN A 317 21.66 -3.73 3.13
N PHE A 318 20.99 -3.98 4.24
CA PHE A 318 21.15 -3.17 5.45
C PHE A 318 22.62 -3.06 5.89
N SER A 319 23.34 -4.18 5.88
CA SER A 319 24.75 -4.24 6.28
C SER A 319 25.68 -3.37 5.42
N ASP A 320 25.32 -3.14 4.15
CA ASP A 320 26.13 -2.33 3.22
C ASP A 320 25.97 -0.83 3.50
N ILE A 321 24.77 -0.45 3.95
CA ILE A 321 24.41 0.95 4.26
C ILE A 321 24.73 1.29 5.73
N PHE A 322 24.43 0.38 6.65
CA PHE A 322 24.54 0.57 8.10
C PHE A 322 25.41 -0.51 8.78
N PRO A 323 26.72 -0.59 8.47
CA PRO A 323 27.56 -1.71 8.94
C PRO A 323 27.79 -1.73 10.46
N LYS A 324 27.48 -0.64 11.16
CA LYS A 324 27.68 -0.50 12.64
C LYS A 324 26.35 -0.43 13.39
N GLU A 325 25.22 -0.35 12.69
CA GLU A 325 23.93 -0.23 13.32
C GLU A 325 23.31 -1.61 13.58
N LYS A 326 22.44 -1.65 14.59
CA LYS A 326 21.66 -2.85 14.85
C LYS A 326 20.62 -3.04 13.77
N VAL A 327 20.51 -4.25 13.23
CA VAL A 327 19.46 -4.61 12.27
C VAL A 327 18.09 -4.28 12.86
N PRO A 328 17.21 -3.63 12.11
CA PRO A 328 15.84 -3.32 12.53
C PRO A 328 15.08 -4.53 13.01
N SER A 329 14.23 -4.32 14.02
CA SER A 329 13.40 -5.39 14.57
C SER A 329 12.38 -5.86 13.53
N TYR A 330 12.00 -7.12 13.63
CA TYR A 330 10.90 -7.68 12.85
C TYR A 330 9.60 -6.91 13.12
N PRO A 331 8.67 -6.78 12.16
CA PRO A 331 7.48 -5.92 12.31
C PRO A 331 6.48 -6.40 13.36
N TYR A 332 6.59 -7.65 13.79
CA TYR A 332 5.77 -8.23 14.82
C TYR A 332 6.61 -8.60 16.04
N ASP A 333 6.02 -8.46 17.22
CA ASP A 333 6.61 -9.00 18.45
C ASP A 333 6.40 -10.53 18.48
N CYS A 334 7.48 -11.27 18.72
CA CYS A 334 7.52 -12.73 18.62
C CYS A 334 7.85 -13.39 19.96
N PRO A 335 7.06 -13.17 21.00
CA PRO A 335 7.24 -13.85 22.26
C PRO A 335 6.91 -15.34 22.12
N LEU A 336 7.54 -16.16 22.93
CA LEU A 336 7.13 -17.55 23.10
C LEU A 336 5.76 -17.59 23.79
N VAL A 337 4.75 -18.11 23.09
CA VAL A 337 3.38 -18.20 23.64
C VAL A 337 3.28 -19.38 24.60
N LEU A 338 3.76 -20.56 24.18
CA LEU A 338 3.82 -21.76 25.01
C LEU A 338 5.16 -22.46 24.83
N ASN A 339 5.76 -22.91 25.94
CA ASN A 339 6.94 -23.79 25.94
C ASN A 339 6.55 -25.27 25.80
N GLU A 340 7.55 -26.16 25.68
CA GLU A 340 7.35 -27.60 25.46
C GLU A 340 6.45 -28.26 26.51
N ASN A 341 6.66 -27.95 27.81
CA ASN A 341 5.88 -28.54 28.87
C ASN A 341 4.43 -28.09 28.83
N GLN A 342 4.21 -26.79 28.63
CA GLN A 342 2.89 -26.21 28.49
C GLN A 342 2.21 -26.71 27.19
N ALA A 343 2.94 -26.83 26.08
CA ALA A 343 2.40 -27.38 24.84
C ALA A 343 1.94 -28.83 24.98
N LYS A 344 2.68 -29.66 25.69
CA LYS A 344 2.31 -31.08 25.99
C LYS A 344 1.04 -31.17 26.85
N GLU A 345 0.92 -30.33 27.85
CA GLU A 345 -0.28 -30.28 28.71
C GLU A 345 -1.49 -29.73 27.95
N HIS A 346 -1.28 -28.78 27.04
CA HIS A 346 -2.36 -28.08 26.30
C HIS A 346 -2.70 -28.69 24.94
N ILE A 347 -1.86 -29.59 24.39
CA ILE A 347 -2.20 -30.33 23.14
C ILE A 347 -3.52 -31.11 23.29
N PHE A 348 -3.87 -31.50 24.50
CA PHE A 348 -5.14 -32.18 24.78
C PHE A 348 -6.33 -31.25 25.04
N LEU A 349 -6.12 -29.93 25.04
CA LEU A 349 -7.15 -28.92 25.26
C LEU A 349 -7.74 -28.42 23.94
N TYR A 350 -8.36 -29.29 23.17
CA TYR A 350 -8.99 -28.94 21.91
C TYR A 350 -10.42 -28.45 22.08
N CYS A 351 -10.75 -27.36 21.40
CA CYS A 351 -12.13 -27.04 21.08
C CYS A 351 -12.42 -27.47 19.64
N PHE A 352 -13.36 -28.36 19.45
CA PHE A 352 -13.91 -28.68 18.12
C PHE A 352 -15.12 -27.80 17.84
N GLU A 353 -15.14 -27.17 16.67
CA GLU A 353 -16.39 -26.71 16.10
C GLU A 353 -17.05 -27.91 15.42
N SER A 354 -18.13 -28.46 16.02
CA SER A 354 -19.18 -29.07 15.24
C SER A 354 -20.05 -27.94 14.72
N ASP A 355 -20.69 -28.08 13.57
CA ASP A 355 -21.50 -27.05 12.88
C ASP A 355 -22.57 -26.35 13.74
N ARG A 356 -22.71 -26.62 15.00
CA ARG A 356 -23.75 -26.10 15.88
C ARG A 356 -23.32 -25.63 17.29
N VAL A 357 -22.22 -26.09 17.86
CA VAL A 357 -21.75 -25.64 19.20
C VAL A 357 -20.26 -25.89 19.35
N PRO A 358 -19.43 -24.91 19.74
CA PRO A 358 -18.03 -25.15 20.08
C PRO A 358 -17.94 -25.98 21.36
N GLN A 359 -17.42 -27.20 21.28
CA GLN A 359 -17.15 -28.04 22.44
C GLN A 359 -15.67 -27.94 22.81
N CYS A 360 -15.37 -27.34 23.97
CA CYS A 360 -14.04 -27.29 24.52
C CYS A 360 -13.89 -28.35 25.62
N PHE A 361 -12.86 -29.17 25.49
CA PHE A 361 -12.47 -30.15 26.53
C PHE A 361 -11.18 -29.67 27.21
N GLY A 362 -11.20 -29.55 28.53
CA GLY A 362 -10.03 -29.19 29.36
C GLY A 362 -10.32 -28.08 30.37
N ASP A 363 -9.38 -27.90 31.30
CA ASP A 363 -9.53 -26.91 32.37
C ASP A 363 -9.47 -25.49 31.82
N THR A 364 -10.54 -24.72 32.00
CA THR A 364 -10.69 -23.34 31.56
C THR A 364 -9.85 -22.34 32.37
N ALA A 365 -9.08 -22.79 33.34
CA ALA A 365 -8.28 -21.96 34.23
C ALA A 365 -7.16 -21.16 33.53
N TYR A 366 -6.79 -21.49 32.30
CA TYR A 366 -5.72 -20.86 31.54
C TYR A 366 -6.21 -20.03 30.34
N GLY A 367 -7.40 -19.47 30.41
CA GLY A 367 -7.84 -18.46 29.41
C GLY A 367 -8.08 -19.00 28.02
N GLY A 368 -8.45 -20.27 27.88
CA GLY A 368 -9.10 -20.77 26.66
C GLY A 368 -8.33 -20.59 25.35
N ILE A 369 -7.01 -20.70 25.34
CA ILE A 369 -6.27 -20.77 24.06
C ILE A 369 -6.62 -22.12 23.43
N ASN A 370 -7.50 -22.06 22.45
CA ASN A 370 -7.87 -23.21 21.64
C ASN A 370 -6.72 -23.54 20.68
N LEU A 371 -5.77 -24.34 21.14
CA LEU A 371 -4.58 -24.67 20.38
C LEU A 371 -4.92 -25.39 19.07
N GLY A 372 -5.84 -26.34 19.12
CA GLY A 372 -6.30 -27.05 17.93
C GLY A 372 -6.97 -26.10 16.93
N ARG A 373 -7.81 -25.18 17.40
CA ARG A 373 -8.44 -24.15 16.56
C ARG A 373 -7.41 -23.16 16.02
N SER A 374 -6.47 -22.71 16.85
CA SER A 374 -5.44 -21.76 16.44
C SER A 374 -4.48 -22.34 15.42
N VAL A 375 -4.14 -23.62 15.52
CA VAL A 375 -3.34 -24.33 14.51
C VAL A 375 -4.15 -24.58 13.22
N TYR A 376 -5.39 -25.04 13.37
CA TYR A 376 -6.28 -25.34 12.24
C TYR A 376 -6.66 -24.08 11.45
N PHE A 377 -6.85 -22.95 12.14
CA PHE A 377 -7.21 -21.66 11.50
C PHE A 377 -6.02 -20.75 11.24
N GLY A 378 -4.79 -21.21 11.42
CA GLY A 378 -3.59 -20.46 11.12
C GLY A 378 -3.24 -19.34 12.11
N GLY A 379 -3.87 -19.32 13.29
CA GLY A 379 -3.61 -18.31 14.32
C GLY A 379 -2.26 -18.45 15.05
N TYR A 380 -1.62 -19.62 14.99
CA TYR A 380 -0.32 -19.88 15.60
C TYR A 380 0.54 -20.78 14.72
N ASN A 381 1.84 -20.56 14.77
CA ASN A 381 2.81 -21.42 14.11
C ASN A 381 3.43 -22.37 15.11
N PHE A 382 3.36 -23.66 14.81
CA PHE A 382 4.11 -24.66 15.56
C PHE A 382 5.54 -24.73 15.04
N LEU A 383 6.50 -24.48 15.92
CA LEU A 383 7.87 -24.84 15.67
C LEU A 383 8.09 -26.26 16.23
N GLY A 384 8.12 -27.25 15.33
CA GLY A 384 8.73 -28.51 15.66
C GLY A 384 10.25 -28.34 15.63
N ARG A 385 10.91 -28.23 16.77
CA ARG A 385 12.35 -28.37 16.84
C ARG A 385 12.66 -29.84 17.04
N VAL A 386 13.45 -30.44 16.15
CA VAL A 386 14.04 -31.75 16.37
C VAL A 386 15.43 -31.49 16.95
N PRO A 387 15.64 -31.64 18.29
CA PRO A 387 16.98 -31.61 18.87
C PRO A 387 17.80 -32.78 18.33
N ASP A 388 19.11 -32.71 18.43
CA ASP A 388 20.06 -33.76 18.01
C ASP A 388 19.81 -35.15 18.65
N ASN A 389 18.99 -35.21 19.71
CA ASN A 389 18.58 -36.44 20.38
C ASN A 389 17.27 -37.06 19.85
N GLY A 390 16.69 -36.52 18.75
CA GLY A 390 15.46 -37.05 18.14
C GLY A 390 14.16 -36.76 18.89
N THR A 391 14.16 -35.94 19.94
CA THR A 391 12.94 -35.50 20.64
C THR A 391 12.38 -34.26 19.97
N ILE A 392 11.08 -34.26 19.63
CA ILE A 392 10.42 -33.09 19.05
C ILE A 392 10.06 -32.14 20.20
N SER A 393 10.64 -30.95 20.19
CA SER A 393 10.26 -29.86 21.08
C SER A 393 9.20 -29.00 20.41
N LEU A 394 8.08 -28.76 21.11
CA LEU A 394 6.98 -27.95 20.60
C LEU A 394 7.06 -26.55 21.22
N GLU A 395 7.34 -25.57 20.40
CA GLU A 395 7.26 -24.16 20.76
C GLU A 395 6.16 -23.50 19.92
N ILE A 396 5.38 -22.64 20.53
CA ILE A 396 4.26 -21.98 19.85
C ILE A 396 4.52 -20.48 19.81
N TYR A 397 4.43 -19.94 18.61
CA TYR A 397 4.54 -18.52 18.31
C TYR A 397 3.35 -18.06 17.48
N ASN A 398 3.11 -16.76 17.44
CA ASN A 398 2.15 -16.16 16.50
C ASN A 398 2.52 -16.52 15.06
N THR A 399 1.50 -16.68 14.22
CA THR A 399 1.66 -17.13 12.82
C THR A 399 2.64 -16.26 12.05
N GLU A 400 2.56 -14.94 12.20
CA GLU A 400 3.40 -13.97 11.52
C GLU A 400 4.90 -14.17 11.80
N CYS A 401 5.21 -14.73 12.97
CA CYS A 401 6.59 -14.97 13.41
C CYS A 401 7.24 -16.19 12.76
N GLY A 402 6.44 -17.18 12.37
CA GLY A 402 6.92 -18.43 11.79
C GLY A 402 6.55 -18.62 10.32
N ASP A 403 5.57 -17.88 9.83
CA ASP A 403 5.09 -17.95 8.45
C ASP A 403 4.90 -16.53 7.90
N CYS A 404 5.88 -16.08 7.11
CA CYS A 404 5.82 -14.75 6.48
C CYS A 404 4.73 -14.63 5.42
N THR A 405 4.13 -15.74 4.97
CA THR A 405 3.05 -15.69 3.96
C THR A 405 1.73 -15.21 4.53
N SER A 406 1.63 -15.05 5.84
CA SER A 406 0.47 -14.44 6.52
C SER A 406 0.28 -12.96 6.19
N PHE A 407 1.36 -12.26 5.79
CA PHE A 407 1.31 -10.82 5.47
C PHE A 407 2.17 -10.42 4.25
N SER A 408 2.89 -11.36 3.63
CA SER A 408 3.78 -11.12 2.49
C SER A 408 3.68 -12.28 1.49
N SER A 409 4.19 -12.10 0.28
CA SER A 409 4.22 -13.15 -0.75
C SER A 409 5.52 -13.95 -0.70
N ASN A 410 5.46 -15.28 -0.76
CA ASN A 410 6.63 -16.14 -0.92
C ASN A 410 7.08 -16.28 -2.40
N ILE A 411 6.41 -15.60 -3.31
CA ILE A 411 6.79 -15.58 -4.73
C ILE A 411 7.89 -14.54 -4.92
N LYS A 412 9.09 -15.01 -5.28
CA LYS A 412 10.22 -14.14 -5.61
C LYS A 412 9.90 -13.35 -6.88
N PRO A 413 9.94 -11.99 -6.84
CA PRO A 413 9.70 -11.18 -8.03
C PRO A 413 10.75 -11.47 -9.13
N LEU A 414 10.32 -11.46 -10.39
CA LEU A 414 11.20 -11.78 -11.54
C LEU A 414 12.42 -10.84 -11.64
N PHE A 415 12.29 -9.60 -11.21
CA PHE A 415 13.38 -8.61 -11.22
C PHE A 415 14.33 -8.75 -10.03
N TRP A 416 14.04 -9.64 -9.06
CA TRP A 416 14.80 -9.70 -7.81
C TRP A 416 16.16 -10.36 -8.00
N ILE A 417 17.20 -9.65 -7.55
CA ILE A 417 18.59 -10.12 -7.53
C ILE A 417 18.99 -10.33 -6.07
N ASP A 418 19.48 -11.54 -5.70
CA ASP A 418 19.98 -11.83 -4.34
C ASP A 418 21.37 -11.29 -4.11
#